data_3a8e01f159c5fde1f165a0219d95476c
#
_entry.id   3a8e01f159c5fde1f165a0219d95476c
#
_cell.length_a   1.000
_cell.length_b   1.000
_cell.length_c   1.000
_cell.angle_alpha   90.00
_cell.angle_beta   90.00
_cell.angle_gamma   90.00
#
_symmetry.space_group_name_H-M   'P 1'
#
loop_
_entity.id
_entity.type
_entity.pdbx_description
1 polymer ?
#
loop_
_entity_poly.entity_id
_entity_poly.type
_entity_poly.pdbx_seq_one_letter_code
_entity_poly.pdbx_strand_id
1 'polypeptide(L)'
;PGAVVQRQPIDVAPRYWFNPAAKSRWYLVPGSITIVMTLIGTMLTALVIAREYERGTMEALFATPVTRMQILLGKLIPYYFLGMFSMTICALAGVFLFEVPLRGSVFALFLLSTTFLMPALGQGLLISILTKQQLLAAQTGLITGFLPAVILSGFIFDINSMPEVLQYLTLVIPARHFNTALQTVFLAGDIWAVFLPRMAFMLGLAAVFLVITYRKLVKRLDA
;
A
#
# COMPACT_ATOMS: atom_id res chain seq x y z
N PRO A 1 37.08 -32.78 46.75
CA PRO A 1 35.95 -33.15 45.96
C PRO A 1 35.08 -31.90 45.75
N GLY A 2 35.31 -31.26 44.59
CA GLY A 2 34.61 -30.04 44.18
C GLY A 2 33.24 -30.42 43.65
N ALA A 3 32.20 -29.93 44.31
CA ALA A 3 30.84 -29.99 43.79
C ALA A 3 30.77 -29.20 42.50
N VAL A 4 30.64 -29.89 41.36
CA VAL A 4 30.30 -29.29 40.08
C VAL A 4 28.85 -28.77 40.20
N VAL A 5 28.70 -27.45 40.40
CA VAL A 5 27.42 -26.81 40.32
C VAL A 5 26.97 -26.94 38.85
N GLN A 6 26.12 -27.95 38.59
CA GLN A 6 25.38 -28.03 37.33
C GLN A 6 24.48 -26.78 37.23
N ARG A 7 24.93 -25.77 36.50
CA ARG A 7 24.06 -24.66 36.07
C ARG A 7 22.98 -25.30 35.21
N GLN A 8 21.75 -25.36 35.72
CA GLN A 8 20.63 -25.71 34.86
C GLN A 8 20.61 -24.72 33.67
N PRO A 9 20.54 -25.23 32.43
CA PRO A 9 20.43 -24.35 31.28
C PRO A 9 19.16 -23.51 31.47
N ILE A 10 19.29 -22.19 31.31
CA ILE A 10 18.17 -21.27 31.33
C ILE A 10 17.31 -21.63 30.12
N ASP A 11 16.17 -22.22 30.36
CA ASP A 11 15.18 -22.52 29.32
C ASP A 11 14.45 -21.21 28.98
N VAL A 12 14.83 -20.59 27.85
CA VAL A 12 14.19 -19.38 27.37
C VAL A 12 13.02 -19.79 26.49
N ALA A 13 11.81 -19.77 27.07
CA ALA A 13 10.58 -19.97 26.33
C ALA A 13 10.10 -18.62 25.73
N PRO A 14 10.37 -18.30 24.44
CA PRO A 14 9.90 -17.07 23.82
C PRO A 14 8.38 -17.09 23.74
N ARG A 15 7.71 -16.09 24.30
CA ARG A 15 6.26 -15.96 24.25
C ARG A 15 5.85 -14.85 23.28
N TYR A 16 5.27 -15.25 22.17
CA TYR A 16 4.72 -14.30 21.17
C TYR A 16 3.27 -13.96 21.54
N TRP A 17 3.00 -12.72 21.93
CA TRP A 17 1.68 -12.27 22.41
C TRP A 17 0.57 -12.37 21.36
N PHE A 18 0.87 -12.10 20.09
CA PHE A 18 -0.11 -12.04 19.00
C PHE A 18 -0.10 -13.26 18.10
N ASN A 19 0.96 -14.07 18.15
CA ASN A 19 1.10 -15.32 17.40
C ASN A 19 1.72 -16.41 18.27
N PRO A 20 1.01 -16.90 19.31
CA PRO A 20 1.56 -17.86 20.27
C PRO A 20 2.04 -19.17 19.63
N ALA A 21 1.44 -19.56 18.50
CA ALA A 21 1.78 -20.77 17.76
C ALA A 21 2.92 -20.55 16.74
N ALA A 22 3.51 -19.35 16.68
CA ALA A 22 4.56 -18.95 15.72
C ALA A 22 4.23 -19.35 14.26
N LYS A 23 2.95 -19.26 13.88
CA LYS A 23 2.50 -19.61 12.53
C LYS A 23 2.95 -18.52 11.55
N SER A 24 3.93 -18.82 10.70
CA SER A 24 4.47 -17.89 9.71
C SER A 24 3.39 -17.28 8.79
N ARG A 25 2.35 -18.05 8.44
CA ARG A 25 1.23 -17.58 7.61
C ARG A 25 0.48 -16.37 8.20
N TRP A 26 0.40 -16.25 9.52
CA TRP A 26 -0.28 -15.12 10.18
C TRP A 26 0.45 -13.79 9.98
N TYR A 27 1.76 -13.85 9.79
CA TYR A 27 2.59 -12.68 9.45
C TYR A 27 2.66 -12.45 7.95
N LEU A 28 2.85 -13.53 7.17
CA LEU A 28 3.09 -13.44 5.73
C LEU A 28 1.85 -13.01 4.94
N VAL A 29 0.66 -13.46 5.32
CA VAL A 29 -0.56 -13.17 4.55
C VAL A 29 -0.93 -11.69 4.58
N PRO A 30 -1.02 -10.97 5.72
CA PRO A 30 -1.27 -9.53 5.72
C PRO A 30 -0.19 -8.74 4.97
N GLY A 31 1.08 -9.15 5.08
CA GLY A 31 2.17 -8.54 4.32
C GLY A 31 2.02 -8.73 2.82
N SER A 32 1.68 -9.94 2.37
CA SER A 32 1.42 -10.22 0.96
C SER A 32 0.24 -9.41 0.42
N ILE A 33 -0.83 -9.27 1.20
CA ILE A 33 -1.97 -8.41 0.85
C ILE A 33 -1.51 -6.97 0.61
N THR A 34 -0.64 -6.43 1.48
CA THR A 34 -0.08 -5.08 1.30
C THR A 34 0.65 -4.93 -0.03
N ILE A 35 1.46 -5.91 -0.41
CA ILE A 35 2.20 -5.89 -1.68
C ILE A 35 1.26 -5.97 -2.87
N VAL A 36 0.30 -6.90 -2.85
CA VAL A 36 -0.70 -7.05 -3.91
C VAL A 36 -1.51 -5.77 -4.08
N MET A 37 -1.95 -5.16 -2.99
CA MET A 37 -2.71 -3.91 -3.01
C MET A 37 -1.89 -2.73 -3.53
N THR A 38 -0.58 -2.68 -3.19
CA THR A 38 0.33 -1.67 -3.75
C THR A 38 0.46 -1.84 -5.26
N LEU A 39 0.68 -3.07 -5.72
CA LEU A 39 0.80 -3.38 -7.14
C LEU A 39 -0.48 -2.98 -7.90
N ILE A 40 -1.65 -3.41 -7.40
CA ILE A 40 -2.94 -3.10 -8.02
C ILE A 40 -3.16 -1.58 -8.05
N GLY A 41 -2.98 -0.89 -6.93
CA GLY A 41 -3.21 0.55 -6.85
C GLY A 41 -2.31 1.35 -7.78
N THR A 42 -1.00 1.10 -7.75
CA THR A 42 -0.04 1.87 -8.54
C THR A 42 -0.03 1.49 -10.02
N MET A 43 0.00 0.18 -10.35
CA MET A 43 0.12 -0.28 -11.73
C MET A 43 -1.12 0.00 -12.57
N LEU A 44 -2.32 -0.29 -12.02
CA LEU A 44 -3.55 -0.04 -12.78
C LEU A 44 -3.70 1.44 -13.14
N THR A 45 -3.45 2.35 -12.19
CA THR A 45 -3.59 3.78 -12.45
C THR A 45 -2.42 4.37 -13.21
N ALA A 46 -1.22 3.80 -13.12
CA ALA A 46 -0.08 4.22 -13.92
C ALA A 46 -0.33 4.05 -15.44
N LEU A 47 -1.10 3.04 -15.83
CA LEU A 47 -1.40 2.78 -17.24
C LEU A 47 -2.55 3.62 -17.80
N VAL A 48 -3.41 4.17 -16.95
CA VAL A 48 -4.71 4.75 -17.37
C VAL A 48 -4.55 5.94 -18.29
N ILE A 49 -3.86 6.98 -17.83
CA ILE A 49 -3.70 8.24 -18.58
C ILE A 49 -2.62 8.08 -19.67
N ALA A 50 -1.57 7.30 -19.38
CA ALA A 50 -0.53 6.99 -20.35
C ALA A 50 -1.10 6.32 -21.62
N ARG A 51 -2.07 5.41 -21.45
CA ARG A 51 -2.80 4.76 -22.54
C ARG A 51 -3.58 5.78 -23.41
N GLU A 52 -4.18 6.77 -22.76
CA GLU A 52 -4.93 7.81 -23.48
C GLU A 52 -4.01 8.74 -24.25
N TYR A 53 -2.83 9.07 -23.73
CA TYR A 53 -1.82 9.83 -24.44
C TYR A 53 -1.30 9.06 -25.68
N GLU A 54 -0.96 7.78 -25.53
CA GLU A 54 -0.48 6.96 -26.66
C GLU A 54 -1.54 6.77 -27.76
N ARG A 55 -2.82 6.74 -27.40
CA ARG A 55 -3.92 6.61 -28.36
C ARG A 55 -4.41 7.93 -28.96
N GLY A 56 -3.86 9.07 -28.51
CA GLY A 56 -4.33 10.40 -28.93
C GLY A 56 -5.71 10.77 -28.43
N THR A 57 -6.35 9.94 -27.59
CA THR A 57 -7.71 10.20 -27.05
C THR A 57 -7.70 11.30 -26.00
N MET A 58 -6.54 11.63 -25.44
CA MET A 58 -6.42 12.72 -24.46
C MET A 58 -6.69 14.09 -25.09
N GLU A 59 -6.32 14.30 -26.35
CA GLU A 59 -6.60 15.53 -27.10
C GLU A 59 -8.11 15.72 -27.31
N ALA A 60 -8.81 14.64 -27.69
CA ALA A 60 -10.27 14.65 -27.82
C ALA A 60 -10.95 14.98 -26.48
N LEU A 61 -10.42 14.47 -25.37
CA LEU A 61 -10.92 14.77 -24.04
C LEU A 61 -10.72 16.25 -23.66
N PHE A 62 -9.59 16.84 -24.04
CA PHE A 62 -9.30 18.26 -23.80
C PHE A 62 -10.17 19.20 -24.63
N ALA A 63 -10.63 18.77 -25.80
CA ALA A 63 -11.58 19.51 -26.62
C ALA A 63 -13.00 19.60 -26.01
N THR A 64 -13.31 18.74 -25.02
CA THR A 64 -14.60 18.77 -24.32
C THR A 64 -14.61 19.81 -23.19
N PRO A 65 -15.80 20.31 -22.74
CA PRO A 65 -15.89 21.26 -21.62
C PRO A 65 -15.65 20.65 -20.23
N VAL A 66 -15.09 19.41 -20.16
CA VAL A 66 -14.83 18.69 -18.90
C VAL A 66 -13.68 19.34 -18.14
N THR A 67 -13.85 19.53 -16.83
CA THR A 67 -12.82 20.08 -15.95
C THR A 67 -11.73 19.04 -15.61
N ARG A 68 -10.53 19.50 -15.24
CA ARG A 68 -9.41 18.61 -14.81
C ARG A 68 -9.81 17.71 -13.65
N MET A 69 -10.61 18.23 -12.71
CA MET A 69 -11.07 17.46 -11.55
C MET A 69 -12.01 16.32 -11.96
N GLN A 70 -12.91 16.59 -12.92
CA GLN A 70 -13.81 15.56 -13.46
C GLN A 70 -13.03 14.45 -14.18
N ILE A 71 -11.97 14.80 -14.92
CA ILE A 71 -11.09 13.81 -15.55
C ILE A 71 -10.43 12.93 -14.50
N LEU A 72 -9.83 13.52 -13.47
CA LEU A 72 -9.15 12.78 -12.41
C LEU A 72 -10.11 11.90 -11.61
N LEU A 73 -11.26 12.45 -11.18
CA LEU A 73 -12.26 11.69 -10.43
C LEU A 73 -12.87 10.57 -11.28
N GLY A 74 -13.14 10.83 -12.57
CA GLY A 74 -13.64 9.82 -13.49
C GLY A 74 -12.69 8.63 -13.69
N LYS A 75 -11.38 8.84 -13.47
CA LYS A 75 -10.40 7.75 -13.44
C LYS A 75 -10.26 7.13 -12.04
N LEU A 76 -10.19 7.94 -11.01
CA LEU A 76 -9.90 7.51 -9.65
C LEU A 76 -11.03 6.66 -9.06
N ILE A 77 -12.30 7.05 -9.29
CA ILE A 77 -13.46 6.37 -8.72
C ILE A 77 -13.57 4.89 -9.16
N PRO A 78 -13.55 4.54 -10.47
CA PRO A 78 -13.67 3.14 -10.87
C PRO A 78 -12.49 2.29 -10.37
N TYR A 79 -11.27 2.82 -10.38
CA TYR A 79 -10.10 2.09 -9.87
C TYR A 79 -10.08 1.96 -8.34
N TYR A 80 -10.67 2.91 -7.62
CA TYR A 80 -10.92 2.77 -6.19
C TYR A 80 -11.85 1.58 -5.89
N PHE A 81 -12.97 1.48 -6.60
CA PHE A 81 -13.88 0.34 -6.42
C PHE A 81 -13.24 -0.99 -6.80
N LEU A 82 -12.45 -1.01 -7.88
CA LEU A 82 -11.70 -2.20 -8.27
C LEU A 82 -10.66 -2.59 -7.21
N GLY A 83 -9.95 -1.62 -6.65
CA GLY A 83 -9.01 -1.84 -5.54
C GLY A 83 -9.70 -2.37 -4.30
N MET A 84 -10.85 -1.79 -3.90
CA MET A 84 -11.62 -2.27 -2.75
C MET A 84 -12.19 -3.67 -2.97
N PHE A 85 -12.62 -3.98 -4.18
CA PHE A 85 -13.05 -5.32 -4.55
C PHE A 85 -11.90 -6.33 -4.43
N SER A 86 -10.71 -5.99 -4.95
CA SER A 86 -9.50 -6.81 -4.82
C SER A 86 -9.10 -7.01 -3.36
N MET A 87 -9.19 -5.95 -2.54
CA MET A 87 -8.94 -6.04 -1.10
C MET A 87 -9.90 -7.01 -0.41
N THR A 88 -11.18 -6.96 -0.77
CA THR A 88 -12.20 -7.86 -0.22
C THR A 88 -11.86 -9.31 -0.55
N ILE A 89 -11.48 -9.61 -1.79
CA ILE A 89 -11.07 -10.96 -2.20
C ILE A 89 -9.83 -11.40 -1.41
N CYS A 90 -8.81 -10.54 -1.31
CA CYS A 90 -7.59 -10.86 -0.57
C CYS A 90 -7.86 -11.10 0.92
N ALA A 91 -8.73 -10.31 1.54
CA ALA A 91 -9.11 -10.47 2.93
C ALA A 91 -9.90 -11.78 3.16
N LEU A 92 -10.86 -12.08 2.29
CA LEU A 92 -11.60 -13.34 2.34
C LEU A 92 -10.67 -14.55 2.16
N ALA A 93 -9.76 -14.50 1.19
CA ALA A 93 -8.76 -15.54 1.02
C ALA A 93 -7.86 -15.67 2.26
N GLY A 94 -7.43 -14.56 2.86
CA GLY A 94 -6.66 -14.54 4.10
C GLY A 94 -7.35 -15.26 5.24
N VAL A 95 -8.63 -14.99 5.43
CA VAL A 95 -9.42 -15.56 6.53
C VAL A 95 -9.82 -17.01 6.25
N PHE A 96 -10.40 -17.30 5.09
CA PHE A 96 -11.00 -18.60 4.80
C PHE A 96 -10.01 -19.63 4.22
N LEU A 97 -9.07 -19.19 3.37
CA LEU A 97 -8.13 -20.12 2.73
C LEU A 97 -6.85 -20.29 3.59
N PHE A 98 -6.32 -19.19 4.12
CA PHE A 98 -5.08 -19.21 4.92
C PHE A 98 -5.33 -19.29 6.43
N GLU A 99 -6.58 -19.29 6.86
CA GLU A 99 -6.97 -19.37 8.28
C GLU A 99 -6.27 -18.32 9.17
N VAL A 100 -6.08 -17.11 8.64
CA VAL A 100 -5.54 -16.00 9.42
C VAL A 100 -6.68 -15.37 10.22
N PRO A 101 -6.55 -15.25 11.55
CA PRO A 101 -7.61 -14.65 12.35
C PRO A 101 -7.77 -13.17 12.02
N LEU A 102 -8.99 -12.75 11.76
CA LEU A 102 -9.35 -11.34 11.71
C LEU A 102 -9.91 -10.94 13.09
N ARG A 103 -9.05 -10.38 13.95
CA ARG A 103 -9.45 -9.98 15.29
C ARG A 103 -10.04 -8.60 15.37
N GLY A 104 -9.74 -7.75 14.39
CA GLY A 104 -10.30 -6.41 14.26
C GLY A 104 -11.64 -6.39 13.51
N SER A 105 -12.25 -5.22 13.45
CA SER A 105 -13.52 -5.01 12.76
C SER A 105 -13.32 -4.90 11.25
N VAL A 106 -14.32 -5.36 10.49
CA VAL A 106 -14.38 -5.18 9.03
C VAL A 106 -14.41 -3.68 8.69
N PHE A 107 -14.98 -2.85 9.56
CA PHE A 107 -15.00 -1.40 9.39
C PHE A 107 -13.59 -0.79 9.44
N ALA A 108 -12.77 -1.19 10.42
CA ALA A 108 -11.38 -0.74 10.49
C ALA A 108 -10.59 -1.18 9.25
N LEU A 109 -10.79 -2.42 8.80
CA LEU A 109 -10.16 -2.94 7.58
C LEU A 109 -10.57 -2.12 6.36
N PHE A 110 -11.86 -1.83 6.19
CA PHE A 110 -12.38 -1.00 5.10
C PHE A 110 -11.77 0.41 5.12
N LEU A 111 -11.73 1.05 6.28
CA LEU A 111 -11.22 2.41 6.44
C LEU A 111 -9.72 2.48 6.15
N LEU A 112 -8.93 1.54 6.68
CA LEU A 112 -7.50 1.44 6.41
C LEU A 112 -7.20 1.20 4.93
N SER A 113 -7.96 0.31 4.29
CA SER A 113 -7.81 0.02 2.86
C SER A 113 -8.15 1.23 1.99
N THR A 114 -9.21 1.96 2.34
CA THR A 114 -9.57 3.21 1.68
C THR A 114 -8.46 4.25 1.80
N THR A 115 -7.94 4.47 3.00
CA THR A 115 -6.86 5.45 3.22
C THR A 115 -5.56 5.07 2.53
N PHE A 116 -5.27 3.77 2.38
CA PHE A 116 -4.11 3.29 1.65
C PHE A 116 -4.27 3.39 0.12
N LEU A 117 -5.44 3.07 -0.40
CA LEU A 117 -5.68 3.15 -1.85
C LEU A 117 -5.54 4.58 -2.38
N MET A 118 -5.86 5.60 -1.60
CA MET A 118 -5.74 6.99 -2.04
C MET A 118 -4.31 7.38 -2.48
N PRO A 119 -3.24 7.20 -1.67
CA PRO A 119 -1.89 7.48 -2.12
C PRO A 119 -1.42 6.52 -3.22
N ALA A 120 -1.80 5.24 -3.19
CA ALA A 120 -1.39 4.28 -4.20
C ALA A 120 -1.95 4.62 -5.59
N LEU A 121 -3.25 4.94 -5.68
CA LEU A 121 -3.90 5.39 -6.90
C LEU A 121 -3.37 6.76 -7.35
N GLY A 122 -3.15 7.69 -6.40
CA GLY A 122 -2.59 9.01 -6.68
C GLY A 122 -1.17 8.94 -7.25
N GLN A 123 -0.32 8.08 -6.69
CA GLN A 123 1.03 7.83 -7.19
C GLN A 123 1.00 7.27 -8.62
N GLY A 124 0.16 6.27 -8.88
CA GLY A 124 0.02 5.71 -10.21
C GLY A 124 -0.46 6.74 -11.24
N LEU A 125 -1.49 7.54 -10.91
CA LEU A 125 -1.94 8.63 -11.79
C LEU A 125 -0.85 9.67 -12.06
N LEU A 126 -0.06 10.03 -11.04
CA LEU A 126 1.06 10.95 -11.20
C LEU A 126 2.10 10.38 -12.18
N ILE A 127 2.49 9.12 -12.02
CA ILE A 127 3.40 8.44 -12.94
C ILE A 127 2.83 8.46 -14.35
N SER A 128 1.56 8.14 -14.50
CA SER A 128 0.86 8.08 -15.80
C SER A 128 0.92 9.42 -16.57
N ILE A 129 0.73 10.53 -15.87
CA ILE A 129 0.77 11.88 -16.47
C ILE A 129 2.20 12.28 -16.84
N LEU A 130 3.19 11.88 -16.02
CA LEU A 130 4.59 12.26 -16.25
C LEU A 130 5.22 11.48 -17.40
N THR A 131 4.93 10.19 -17.52
CA THR A 131 5.55 9.31 -18.50
C THR A 131 4.87 9.38 -19.87
N LYS A 132 3.56 9.58 -19.92
CA LYS A 132 2.72 9.61 -21.14
C LYS A 132 2.86 8.36 -22.04
N GLN A 133 3.58 7.35 -21.64
CA GLN A 133 3.84 6.09 -22.34
C GLN A 133 3.57 4.91 -21.41
N GLN A 134 2.83 3.90 -21.88
CA GLN A 134 2.41 2.76 -21.07
C GLN A 134 3.60 1.95 -20.55
N LEU A 135 4.59 1.66 -21.40
CA LEU A 135 5.76 0.89 -21.01
C LEU A 135 6.56 1.58 -19.90
N LEU A 136 6.84 2.88 -20.09
CA LEU A 136 7.56 3.67 -19.08
C LEU A 136 6.74 3.83 -17.80
N ALA A 137 5.43 4.00 -17.91
CA ALA A 137 4.53 4.07 -16.76
C ALA A 137 4.56 2.78 -15.94
N ALA A 138 4.49 1.62 -16.61
CA ALA A 138 4.58 0.32 -15.96
C ALA A 138 5.93 0.12 -15.25
N GLN A 139 7.04 0.39 -15.94
CA GLN A 139 8.38 0.27 -15.36
C GLN A 139 8.58 1.21 -14.16
N THR A 140 8.16 2.47 -14.30
CA THR A 140 8.25 3.47 -13.22
C THR A 140 7.38 3.08 -12.03
N GLY A 141 6.16 2.57 -12.27
CA GLY A 141 5.26 2.07 -11.22
C GLY A 141 5.84 0.89 -10.46
N LEU A 142 6.49 -0.05 -11.15
CA LEU A 142 7.20 -1.16 -10.53
C LEU A 142 8.37 -0.66 -9.66
N ILE A 143 9.20 0.22 -10.19
CA ILE A 143 10.40 0.70 -9.48
C ILE A 143 10.04 1.60 -8.29
N THR A 144 9.05 2.48 -8.43
CA THR A 144 8.74 3.48 -7.39
C THR A 144 7.62 3.06 -6.44
N GLY A 145 6.74 2.15 -6.84
CA GLY A 145 5.63 1.64 -6.03
C GLY A 145 5.91 0.25 -5.48
N PHE A 146 6.03 -0.73 -6.35
CA PHE A 146 6.11 -2.13 -5.96
C PHE A 146 7.44 -2.49 -5.26
N LEU A 147 8.60 -2.12 -5.83
CA LEU A 147 9.91 -2.44 -5.24
C LEU A 147 10.08 -1.89 -3.82
N PRO A 148 9.79 -0.61 -3.53
CA PRO A 148 9.83 -0.11 -2.17
C PRO A 148 8.83 -0.80 -1.24
N ALA A 149 7.63 -1.16 -1.73
CA ALA A 149 6.66 -1.90 -0.94
C ALA A 149 7.17 -3.28 -0.53
N VAL A 150 7.86 -3.99 -1.42
CA VAL A 150 8.42 -5.32 -1.13
C VAL A 150 9.57 -5.23 -0.13
N ILE A 151 10.50 -4.29 -0.34
CA ILE A 151 11.76 -4.23 0.42
C ILE A 151 11.60 -3.44 1.73
N LEU A 152 10.87 -2.30 1.68
CA LEU A 152 10.87 -1.29 2.74
C LEU A 152 9.56 -1.20 3.53
N SER A 153 8.58 -2.09 3.28
CA SER A 153 7.32 -2.11 4.05
C SER A 153 7.42 -2.80 5.42
N GLY A 154 8.56 -3.44 5.70
CA GLY A 154 8.70 -4.28 6.89
C GLY A 154 8.09 -5.67 6.73
N PHE A 155 7.76 -6.08 5.49
CA PHE A 155 7.19 -7.41 5.22
C PHE A 155 8.28 -8.47 5.11
N ILE A 156 9.28 -8.29 4.25
CA ILE A 156 10.36 -9.27 4.04
C ILE A 156 11.49 -9.05 5.04
N PHE A 157 11.88 -7.79 5.22
CA PHE A 157 12.96 -7.41 6.12
C PHE A 157 12.40 -6.61 7.29
N ASP A 158 12.77 -7.00 8.51
CA ASP A 158 12.43 -6.21 9.70
C ASP A 158 13.10 -4.83 9.62
N ILE A 159 12.28 -3.79 9.76
CA ILE A 159 12.74 -2.39 9.69
C ILE A 159 13.79 -2.09 10.75
N ASN A 160 13.67 -2.69 11.94
CA ASN A 160 14.62 -2.49 13.02
C ASN A 160 16.01 -3.08 12.72
N SER A 161 16.10 -4.02 11.79
CA SER A 161 17.37 -4.62 11.33
C SER A 161 18.05 -3.82 10.23
N MET A 162 17.39 -2.76 9.71
CA MET A 162 17.92 -1.92 8.63
C MET A 162 18.84 -0.83 9.20
N PRO A 163 19.84 -0.34 8.41
CA PRO A 163 20.58 0.87 8.73
C PRO A 163 19.64 2.06 8.97
N GLU A 164 20.01 2.98 9.88
CA GLU A 164 19.17 4.12 10.28
C GLU A 164 18.66 4.95 9.09
N VAL A 165 19.50 5.20 8.10
CA VAL A 165 19.13 5.93 6.88
C VAL A 165 17.96 5.28 6.15
N LEU A 166 17.97 3.95 6.04
CA LEU A 166 16.89 3.20 5.40
C LEU A 166 15.61 3.24 6.26
N GLN A 167 15.74 3.19 7.59
CA GLN A 167 14.59 3.31 8.50
C GLN A 167 13.84 4.64 8.30
N TYR A 168 14.56 5.76 8.12
CA TYR A 168 13.95 7.06 7.80
C TYR A 168 13.29 7.06 6.41
N LEU A 169 13.93 6.46 5.41
CA LEU A 169 13.35 6.35 4.07
C LEU A 169 12.05 5.55 4.06
N THR A 170 11.95 4.51 4.88
CA THR A 170 10.73 3.70 4.97
C THR A 170 9.54 4.50 5.50
N LEU A 171 9.76 5.58 6.27
CA LEU A 171 8.69 6.43 6.80
C LEU A 171 7.86 7.11 5.70
N VAL A 172 8.46 7.39 4.55
CA VAL A 172 7.78 8.04 3.42
C VAL A 172 6.94 7.06 2.60
N ILE A 173 7.10 5.75 2.82
CA ILE A 173 6.47 4.71 2.00
C ILE A 173 5.09 4.34 2.57
N PRO A 174 3.98 4.55 1.80
CA PRO A 174 2.63 4.24 2.28
C PRO A 174 2.46 2.77 2.67
N ALA A 175 3.10 1.86 1.94
CA ALA A 175 3.02 0.43 2.19
C ALA A 175 3.53 0.01 3.58
N ARG A 176 4.52 0.72 4.16
CA ARG A 176 4.96 0.50 5.54
C ARG A 176 3.84 0.75 6.54
N HIS A 177 3.17 1.88 6.40
CA HIS A 177 2.09 2.28 7.31
C HIS A 177 0.89 1.35 7.18
N PHE A 178 0.56 0.98 5.95
CA PHE A 178 -0.54 0.04 5.69
C PHE A 178 -0.23 -1.38 6.19
N ASN A 179 0.97 -1.90 5.93
CA ASN A 179 1.38 -3.23 6.40
C ASN A 179 1.28 -3.35 7.91
N THR A 180 1.81 -2.38 8.65
CA THR A 180 1.73 -2.38 10.11
C THR A 180 0.28 -2.30 10.61
N ALA A 181 -0.55 -1.44 10.00
CA ALA A 181 -1.95 -1.31 10.37
C ALA A 181 -2.74 -2.58 10.03
N LEU A 182 -2.48 -3.18 8.87
CA LEU A 182 -3.13 -4.41 8.42
C LEU A 182 -2.79 -5.60 9.34
N GLN A 183 -1.51 -5.78 9.68
CA GLN A 183 -1.09 -6.79 10.64
C GLN A 183 -1.75 -6.58 12.00
N THR A 184 -1.91 -5.32 12.44
CA THR A 184 -2.59 -5.00 13.71
C THR A 184 -4.05 -5.39 13.65
N VAL A 185 -4.79 -5.07 12.58
CA VAL A 185 -6.21 -5.47 12.43
C VAL A 185 -6.37 -6.98 12.43
N PHE A 186 -5.51 -7.70 11.71
CA PHE A 186 -5.61 -9.15 11.64
C PHE A 186 -5.25 -9.82 12.96
N LEU A 187 -4.20 -9.39 13.66
CA LEU A 187 -3.60 -10.14 14.76
C LEU A 187 -3.91 -9.58 16.15
N ALA A 188 -4.02 -8.26 16.27
CA ALA A 188 -4.17 -7.58 17.57
C ALA A 188 -5.58 -7.04 17.80
N GLY A 189 -6.33 -6.72 16.74
CA GLY A 189 -7.65 -6.11 16.82
C GLY A 189 -7.62 -4.61 16.50
N ASP A 190 -8.66 -3.90 16.92
CA ASP A 190 -8.84 -2.48 16.61
C ASP A 190 -8.07 -1.59 17.59
N ILE A 191 -6.85 -1.20 17.21
CA ILE A 191 -6.00 -0.29 17.99
C ILE A 191 -5.96 1.07 17.29
N TRP A 192 -6.94 1.93 17.58
CA TRP A 192 -7.07 3.25 16.96
C TRP A 192 -5.86 4.17 17.19
N ALA A 193 -5.18 4.05 18.31
CA ALA A 193 -3.94 4.78 18.57
C ALA A 193 -2.83 4.46 17.55
N VAL A 194 -2.85 3.25 16.98
CA VAL A 194 -1.93 2.83 15.92
C VAL A 194 -2.44 3.25 14.55
N PHE A 195 -3.76 3.22 14.33
CA PHE A 195 -4.37 3.49 13.03
C PHE A 195 -4.36 4.98 12.66
N LEU A 196 -4.80 5.84 13.57
CA LEU A 196 -5.00 7.27 13.30
C LEU A 196 -3.76 7.99 12.74
N PRO A 197 -2.56 7.88 13.34
CA PRO A 197 -1.38 8.55 12.83
C PRO A 197 -0.96 8.01 11.45
N ARG A 198 -1.12 6.71 11.21
CA ARG A 198 -0.80 6.08 9.92
C ARG A 198 -1.78 6.50 8.82
N MET A 199 -3.07 6.55 9.14
CA MET A 199 -4.10 7.03 8.23
C MET A 199 -3.89 8.50 7.88
N ALA A 200 -3.61 9.34 8.85
CA ALA A 200 -3.33 10.76 8.65
C ALA A 200 -2.12 10.96 7.73
N PHE A 201 -1.06 10.19 7.92
CA PHE A 201 0.11 10.21 7.05
C PHE A 201 -0.24 9.78 5.61
N MET A 202 -0.95 8.67 5.44
CA MET A 202 -1.35 8.17 4.13
C MET A 202 -2.26 9.17 3.40
N LEU A 203 -3.21 9.80 4.10
CA LEU A 203 -4.07 10.84 3.52
C LEU A 203 -3.28 12.10 3.14
N GLY A 204 -2.32 12.52 3.97
CA GLY A 204 -1.42 13.62 3.65
C GLY A 204 -0.62 13.36 2.36
N LEU A 205 -0.07 12.16 2.25
CA LEU A 205 0.67 11.75 1.05
C LEU A 205 -0.24 11.65 -0.19
N ALA A 206 -1.46 11.14 -0.03
CA ALA A 206 -2.47 11.12 -1.08
C ALA A 206 -2.79 12.53 -1.59
N ALA A 207 -2.98 13.47 -0.67
CA ALA A 207 -3.23 14.87 -1.01
C ALA A 207 -2.06 15.46 -1.83
N VAL A 208 -0.81 15.18 -1.43
CA VAL A 208 0.38 15.61 -2.17
C VAL A 208 0.39 15.05 -3.58
N PHE A 209 0.21 13.75 -3.75
CA PHE A 209 0.19 13.13 -5.08
C PHE A 209 -0.95 13.66 -5.96
N LEU A 210 -2.16 13.77 -5.42
CA LEU A 210 -3.32 14.25 -6.16
C LEU A 210 -3.18 15.74 -6.55
N VAL A 211 -2.65 16.59 -5.67
CA VAL A 211 -2.41 18.01 -5.96
C VAL A 211 -1.35 18.15 -7.05
N ILE A 212 -0.25 17.41 -7.00
CA ILE A 212 0.79 17.43 -8.03
C ILE A 212 0.20 16.93 -9.36
N THR A 213 -0.55 15.84 -9.32
CA THR A 213 -1.24 15.28 -10.50
C THR A 213 -2.19 16.28 -11.13
N TYR A 214 -3.01 16.95 -10.33
CA TYR A 214 -3.93 17.99 -10.79
C TYR A 214 -3.19 19.18 -11.44
N ARG A 215 -2.07 19.62 -10.86
CA ARG A 215 -1.26 20.70 -11.40
C ARG A 215 -0.54 20.32 -12.70
N LYS A 216 -0.09 19.08 -12.81
CA LYS A 216 0.62 18.56 -14.00
C LYS A 216 -0.32 18.19 -15.14
N LEU A 217 -1.59 17.94 -14.88
CA LEU A 217 -2.60 17.72 -15.89
C LEU A 217 -2.94 19.07 -16.55
N VAL A 218 -2.10 19.49 -17.51
CA VAL A 218 -2.29 20.75 -18.25
C VAL A 218 -3.24 20.49 -19.40
N LYS A 219 -4.38 21.21 -19.42
CA LYS A 219 -5.32 21.23 -20.54
C LYS A 219 -4.80 22.24 -21.58
N ARG A 220 -3.81 21.85 -22.39
CA ARG A 220 -3.31 22.64 -23.54
C ARG A 220 -3.40 21.78 -24.79
N LEU A 221 -3.95 22.39 -25.84
CA LEU A 221 -3.99 21.82 -27.19
C LEU A 221 -2.70 22.09 -27.97
N ASP A 222 -1.76 22.85 -27.38
CA ASP A 222 -0.51 23.28 -27.99
C ASP A 222 0.65 22.44 -27.45
N ALA A 223 1.00 21.38 -28.14
CA ALA A 223 2.29 20.71 -28.08
C ALA A 223 2.50 19.85 -29.33
#